data_8efa4b22beb4a4cc525562af4db050b0
#
_entry.id   8efa4b22beb4a4cc525562af4db050b0
#
_cell.length_a   1.000
_cell.length_b   1.000
_cell.length_c   1.000
_cell.angle_alpha   90.00
_cell.angle_beta   90.00
_cell.angle_gamma   90.00
#
_symmetry.space_group_name_H-M   'P 1'
#
loop_
_entity.id
_entity.type
_entity.pdbx_description
1 polymer ?
#
loop_
_entity_poly.entity_id
_entity_poly.type
_entity_poly.pdbx_seq_one_letter_code
_entity_poly.pdbx_strand_id
1 'polypeptide(L)'
;NTSVKDVTCEGIVSVRARATDAAGNVSEIAAAEARVDATAPTVTASVDAASRTMTLTASDGAGSGVKTVEYRVGNGEWQQYEEGAAITASSSKRETVSYRASDIAGNMSAAGVKDIPSDTSVPLAGYIEQDAVATDVDKKASSWTAGVAALNDGKTIPGDCTVDNACIWGTWPNTGEMKLDYEWDREVTIDSSRVQFTSDGGGLGMPASWKLQYWDAGTNAFVDIPDATYTLVTNAPGAYGTDNGGWSEATWTDAVKTTKLRMVIQSGSASPAAAEWQVHAPEPTPDPTPEPEPEPTPTPKPTPDIDNNGKQDGNNAKPSAKPQSSQQSQSQRKKKLSSTGVATTAIVIAMTVLATAGCCIFVAKRGKLRN
;
A
#
# COMPACT_ATOMS: atom_id res chain seq x y z
N ASN A 1 16.48 53.09 -1.72
CA ASN A 1 17.13 51.85 -1.30
C ASN A 1 16.09 50.86 -0.86
N THR A 2 15.97 49.80 -1.60
CA THR A 2 15.12 48.65 -1.25
C THR A 2 16.05 47.63 -0.57
N SER A 3 15.85 47.34 0.69
CA SER A 3 16.49 46.23 1.33
C SER A 3 15.50 45.06 1.37
N VAL A 4 15.89 43.94 0.82
CA VAL A 4 15.21 42.66 1.00
C VAL A 4 15.82 42.03 2.26
N LYS A 5 14.98 41.62 3.19
CA LYS A 5 15.41 40.88 4.35
C LYS A 5 14.67 39.53 4.35
N ASP A 6 15.43 38.46 4.36
CA ASP A 6 14.90 37.13 4.51
C ASP A 6 14.33 36.96 5.93
N VAL A 7 13.08 36.48 6.01
CA VAL A 7 12.43 36.15 7.27
C VAL A 7 12.44 34.65 7.41
N THR A 8 13.26 34.16 8.31
CA THR A 8 13.45 32.72 8.60
C THR A 8 12.80 32.31 9.91
N CYS A 9 11.63 32.84 10.24
CA CYS A 9 10.95 32.48 11.47
C CYS A 9 9.58 31.89 11.14
N GLU A 10 9.26 30.86 11.86
CA GLU A 10 7.94 30.24 11.86
C GLU A 10 7.00 31.01 12.78
N GLY A 11 5.70 31.07 12.44
CA GLY A 11 4.70 31.75 13.25
C GLY A 11 4.20 33.09 12.66
N ILE A 12 3.74 33.99 13.52
CA ILE A 12 3.20 35.29 13.10
C ILE A 12 4.34 36.30 12.96
N VAL A 13 4.52 36.83 11.76
CA VAL A 13 5.51 37.85 11.43
C VAL A 13 4.80 39.16 11.19
N SER A 14 5.12 40.19 12.01
CA SER A 14 4.64 41.56 11.79
C SER A 14 5.63 42.32 10.91
N VAL A 15 5.17 42.74 9.74
CA VAL A 15 5.92 43.59 8.81
C VAL A 15 5.44 45.03 8.99
N ARG A 16 6.39 45.93 9.25
CA ARG A 16 6.11 47.37 9.37
C ARG A 16 6.90 48.11 8.29
N ALA A 17 6.22 48.99 7.58
CA ALA A 17 6.81 49.82 6.54
C ALA A 17 6.49 51.27 6.75
N ARG A 18 7.44 52.15 6.44
CA ARG A 18 7.24 53.60 6.34
C ARG A 18 7.97 54.12 5.11
N ALA A 19 7.48 55.18 4.54
CA ALA A 19 8.11 55.87 3.43
C ALA A 19 8.65 57.23 3.94
N THR A 20 9.78 57.66 3.35
CA THR A 20 10.33 59.01 3.55
C THR A 20 10.42 59.62 2.14
N ASP A 21 9.88 60.85 1.97
CA ASP A 21 10.01 61.58 0.71
C ASP A 21 11.40 62.26 0.57
N ALA A 22 11.61 62.90 -0.58
CA ALA A 22 12.88 63.57 -0.84
C ALA A 22 13.11 64.85 0.03
N ALA A 23 12.05 65.38 0.63
CA ALA A 23 12.10 66.52 1.53
C ALA A 23 12.31 66.11 3.01
N GLY A 24 12.33 64.80 3.29
CA GLY A 24 12.51 64.27 4.62
C GLY A 24 11.25 64.01 5.42
N ASN A 25 10.06 64.19 4.85
CA ASN A 25 8.80 63.87 5.52
C ASN A 25 8.62 62.33 5.60
N VAL A 26 8.16 61.90 6.76
CA VAL A 26 8.03 60.45 7.04
C VAL A 26 6.52 60.13 7.14
N SER A 27 6.10 59.07 6.44
CA SER A 27 4.74 58.59 6.48
C SER A 27 4.39 57.92 7.83
N GLU A 28 3.12 57.80 8.11
CA GLU A 28 2.61 56.84 9.10
C GLU A 28 3.15 55.42 8.84
N ILE A 29 3.24 54.63 9.89
CA ILE A 29 3.67 53.25 9.81
C ILE A 29 2.50 52.40 9.30
N ALA A 30 2.67 51.76 8.14
CA ALA A 30 1.81 50.68 7.70
C ALA A 30 2.30 49.36 8.32
N ALA A 31 1.38 48.64 8.95
CA ALA A 31 1.68 47.31 9.52
C ALA A 31 0.82 46.24 8.84
N ALA A 32 1.44 45.07 8.59
CA ALA A 32 0.76 43.86 8.12
C ALA A 32 1.31 42.68 8.89
N GLU A 33 0.45 41.71 9.14
CA GLU A 33 0.87 40.42 9.69
C GLU A 33 0.82 39.34 8.61
N ALA A 34 1.86 38.51 8.58
CA ALA A 34 1.92 37.31 7.76
C ALA A 34 2.15 36.12 8.67
N ARG A 35 1.43 35.03 8.41
CA ARG A 35 1.69 33.75 9.04
C ARG A 35 2.65 32.96 8.16
N VAL A 36 3.77 32.55 8.71
CA VAL A 36 4.79 31.74 8.06
C VAL A 36 4.75 30.36 8.68
N ASP A 37 4.60 29.36 7.85
CA ASP A 37 4.62 27.95 8.22
C ASP A 37 5.53 27.20 7.23
N ALA A 38 6.59 26.60 7.76
CA ALA A 38 7.57 25.81 7.01
C ALA A 38 7.65 24.36 7.51
N THR A 39 6.79 23.99 8.47
CA THR A 39 6.77 22.67 9.07
C THR A 39 5.70 21.82 8.41
N ALA A 40 6.10 20.67 7.87
CA ALA A 40 5.16 19.74 7.28
C ALA A 40 4.30 19.04 8.35
N PRO A 41 3.05 18.68 8.05
CA PRO A 41 2.20 17.93 8.97
C PRO A 41 2.74 16.52 9.22
N THR A 42 2.33 15.94 10.34
CA THR A 42 2.60 14.55 10.69
C THR A 42 1.36 13.69 10.43
N VAL A 43 1.58 12.43 9.98
CA VAL A 43 0.49 11.45 9.80
C VAL A 43 0.83 10.20 10.58
N THR A 44 -0.15 9.69 11.32
CA THR A 44 -0.07 8.40 11.99
C THR A 44 -1.14 7.46 11.45
N ALA A 45 -0.79 6.17 11.34
CA ALA A 45 -1.71 5.13 10.90
C ALA A 45 -1.98 4.14 12.05
N SER A 46 -3.23 3.81 12.27
CA SER A 46 -3.67 2.76 13.17
C SER A 46 -4.32 1.63 12.38
N VAL A 47 -3.95 0.38 12.66
CA VAL A 47 -4.48 -0.80 11.98
C VAL A 47 -5.25 -1.64 12.99
N ASP A 48 -6.49 -1.98 12.62
CA ASP A 48 -7.26 -3.04 13.27
C ASP A 48 -7.12 -4.31 12.43
N ALA A 49 -6.36 -5.26 12.95
CA ALA A 49 -6.09 -6.53 12.27
C ALA A 49 -7.35 -7.42 12.18
N ALA A 50 -8.28 -7.34 13.13
CA ALA A 50 -9.48 -8.16 13.14
C ALA A 50 -10.47 -7.75 12.08
N SER A 51 -10.69 -6.46 11.91
CA SER A 51 -11.54 -5.91 10.85
C SER A 51 -10.79 -5.67 9.53
N ARG A 52 -9.46 -5.83 9.53
CA ARG A 52 -8.57 -5.56 8.42
C ARG A 52 -8.77 -4.16 7.85
N THR A 53 -8.77 -3.18 8.75
CA THR A 53 -8.95 -1.77 8.41
C THR A 53 -7.79 -0.92 8.93
N MET A 54 -7.53 0.18 8.24
CA MET A 54 -6.57 1.19 8.67
C MET A 54 -7.26 2.55 8.75
N THR A 55 -6.93 3.31 9.77
CA THR A 55 -7.33 4.71 9.91
C THR A 55 -6.11 5.61 9.98
N LEU A 56 -6.22 6.80 9.42
CA LEU A 56 -5.16 7.80 9.42
C LEU A 56 -5.56 8.99 10.29
N THR A 57 -4.60 9.52 11.02
CA THR A 57 -4.77 10.76 11.78
C THR A 57 -3.62 11.68 11.43
N ALA A 58 -3.94 12.91 11.01
CA ALA A 58 -2.95 13.91 10.67
C ALA A 58 -3.01 15.10 11.63
N SER A 59 -1.86 15.69 11.89
CA SER A 59 -1.74 16.87 12.73
C SER A 59 -0.64 17.79 12.21
N ASP A 60 -0.92 19.07 12.19
CA ASP A 60 0.04 20.12 11.82
C ASP A 60 0.47 20.95 13.04
N GLY A 61 0.16 20.49 14.24
CA GLY A 61 0.55 21.18 15.47
C GLY A 61 0.05 22.63 15.51
N ALA A 62 1.00 23.58 15.60
CA ALA A 62 0.73 25.01 15.62
C ALA A 62 0.83 25.65 14.21
N GLY A 63 1.01 24.86 13.16
CA GLY A 63 1.18 25.31 11.78
C GLY A 63 -0.06 25.90 11.13
N SER A 64 -0.12 25.86 9.80
CA SER A 64 -1.21 26.42 9.00
C SER A 64 -2.48 25.56 9.00
N GLY A 65 -2.37 24.34 9.47
CA GLY A 65 -3.42 23.33 9.50
C GLY A 65 -3.32 22.34 8.35
N VAL A 66 -3.80 21.11 8.57
CA VAL A 66 -3.82 20.05 7.55
C VAL A 66 -4.78 20.44 6.43
N LYS A 67 -4.31 20.34 5.19
CA LYS A 67 -5.10 20.62 3.99
C LYS A 67 -5.62 19.34 3.37
N THR A 68 -4.74 18.35 3.15
CA THR A 68 -5.11 17.04 2.57
C THR A 68 -4.38 15.94 3.28
N VAL A 69 -5.04 14.79 3.41
CA VAL A 69 -4.43 13.51 3.73
C VAL A 69 -4.68 12.60 2.54
N GLU A 70 -3.64 11.91 2.08
CA GLU A 70 -3.72 11.03 0.93
C GLU A 70 -3.14 9.66 1.28
N TYR A 71 -3.67 8.63 0.66
CA TYR A 71 -3.15 7.27 0.76
C TYR A 71 -3.17 6.58 -0.60
N ARG A 72 -2.40 5.51 -0.71
CA ARG A 72 -2.47 4.55 -1.81
C ARG A 72 -2.21 3.14 -1.30
N VAL A 73 -2.83 2.16 -1.94
CA VAL A 73 -2.61 0.74 -1.66
C VAL A 73 -1.64 0.19 -2.70
N GLY A 74 -0.56 -0.43 -2.24
CA GLY A 74 0.52 -0.91 -3.10
C GLY A 74 1.09 0.20 -3.99
N ASN A 75 1.17 -0.08 -5.29
CA ASN A 75 1.62 0.86 -6.32
C ASN A 75 0.48 1.62 -7.00
N GLY A 76 -0.74 1.60 -6.41
CA GLY A 76 -1.89 2.31 -6.95
C GLY A 76 -1.75 3.84 -6.92
N GLU A 77 -2.75 4.52 -7.47
CA GLU A 77 -2.82 5.97 -7.47
C GLU A 77 -3.09 6.53 -6.07
N TRP A 78 -2.59 7.75 -5.80
CA TRP A 78 -2.89 8.48 -4.58
C TRP A 78 -4.37 8.87 -4.53
N GLN A 79 -5.04 8.56 -3.45
CA GLN A 79 -6.45 8.85 -3.19
C GLN A 79 -6.56 9.76 -1.98
N GLN A 80 -7.54 10.66 -2.00
CA GLN A 80 -7.82 11.51 -0.84
C GLN A 80 -8.44 10.69 0.28
N TYR A 81 -7.94 10.90 1.49
CA TYR A 81 -8.47 10.27 2.70
C TYR A 81 -9.45 11.22 3.38
N GLU A 82 -10.63 10.71 3.70
CA GLU A 82 -11.62 11.42 4.52
C GLU A 82 -11.39 11.12 6.00
N GLU A 83 -11.31 12.15 6.82
CA GLU A 83 -11.03 11.99 8.26
C GLU A 83 -12.02 11.03 8.92
N GLY A 84 -11.51 10.06 9.66
CA GLY A 84 -12.30 9.02 10.33
C GLY A 84 -12.79 7.88 9.43
N ALA A 85 -12.54 7.93 8.12
CA ALA A 85 -12.85 6.82 7.24
C ALA A 85 -11.93 5.64 7.50
N ALA A 86 -12.43 4.43 7.26
CA ALA A 86 -11.62 3.22 7.29
C ALA A 86 -11.14 2.86 5.89
N ILE A 87 -9.83 2.68 5.72
CA ILE A 87 -9.25 2.04 4.55
C ILE A 87 -9.37 0.55 4.80
N THR A 88 -10.26 -0.13 4.08
CA THR A 88 -10.52 -1.56 4.23
C THR A 88 -9.70 -2.32 3.21
N ALA A 89 -9.07 -3.43 3.63
CA ALA A 89 -8.36 -4.32 2.72
C ALA A 89 -9.30 -4.86 1.63
N SER A 90 -8.83 -4.85 0.40
CA SER A 90 -9.61 -5.26 -0.79
C SER A 90 -9.52 -6.75 -1.08
N SER A 91 -8.53 -7.43 -0.52
CA SER A 91 -8.26 -8.85 -0.72
C SER A 91 -7.97 -9.56 0.59
N SER A 92 -7.90 -10.90 0.59
CA SER A 92 -7.46 -11.69 1.75
C SER A 92 -5.95 -11.60 2.00
N LYS A 93 -5.18 -11.06 1.07
CA LYS A 93 -3.72 -10.92 1.16
C LYS A 93 -3.33 -9.71 2.00
N ARG A 94 -2.05 -9.64 2.42
CA ARG A 94 -1.46 -8.43 3.01
C ARG A 94 -1.52 -7.28 2.01
N GLU A 95 -1.87 -6.10 2.47
CA GLU A 95 -1.90 -4.90 1.65
C GLU A 95 -1.04 -3.80 2.28
N THR A 96 -0.03 -3.36 1.54
CA THR A 96 0.84 -2.26 1.97
C THR A 96 0.19 -0.93 1.61
N VAL A 97 -0.01 -0.06 2.59
CA VAL A 97 -0.59 1.27 2.41
C VAL A 97 0.48 2.33 2.65
N SER A 98 0.69 3.18 1.64
CA SER A 98 1.49 4.40 1.78
C SER A 98 0.56 5.57 2.06
N TYR A 99 0.97 6.51 2.91
CA TYR A 99 0.15 7.67 3.28
C TYR A 99 1.01 8.92 3.48
N ARG A 100 0.43 10.09 3.25
CA ARG A 100 1.07 11.40 3.41
C ARG A 100 0.04 12.49 3.65
N ALA A 101 0.46 13.65 4.10
CA ALA A 101 -0.40 14.82 4.24
C ALA A 101 0.29 16.09 3.73
N SER A 102 -0.52 17.06 3.31
CA SER A 102 -0.08 18.43 3.08
C SER A 102 -0.84 19.39 3.97
N ASP A 103 -0.19 20.52 4.33
CA ASP A 103 -0.80 21.62 5.03
C ASP A 103 -1.33 22.71 4.08
N ILE A 104 -1.93 23.75 4.66
CA ILE A 104 -2.46 24.89 3.91
C ILE A 104 -1.33 25.75 3.32
N ALA A 105 -0.15 25.78 3.96
CA ALA A 105 1.01 26.51 3.48
C ALA A 105 1.69 25.79 2.28
N GLY A 106 1.39 24.51 2.05
CA GLY A 106 1.92 23.72 0.95
C GLY A 106 3.09 22.79 1.34
N ASN A 107 3.42 22.68 2.62
CA ASN A 107 4.42 21.72 3.08
C ASN A 107 3.84 20.31 3.04
N MET A 108 4.63 19.32 2.63
CA MET A 108 4.22 17.93 2.50
C MET A 108 5.04 17.04 3.42
N SER A 109 4.38 16.14 4.14
CA SER A 109 5.03 15.14 4.97
C SER A 109 5.83 14.15 4.12
N ALA A 110 6.84 13.52 4.72
CA ALA A 110 7.38 12.28 4.17
C ALA A 110 6.26 11.23 4.09
N ALA A 111 6.34 10.34 3.08
CA ALA A 111 5.40 9.24 2.99
C ALA A 111 5.67 8.23 4.11
N GLY A 112 4.64 7.92 4.90
CA GLY A 112 4.61 6.80 5.81
C GLY A 112 4.15 5.53 5.08
N VAL A 113 4.54 4.37 5.59
CA VAL A 113 4.12 3.06 5.06
C VAL A 113 3.68 2.18 6.23
N LYS A 114 2.58 1.46 6.06
CA LYS A 114 2.09 0.47 7.02
C LYS A 114 1.24 -0.58 6.34
N ASP A 115 1.33 -1.82 6.81
CA ASP A 115 0.60 -2.94 6.26
C ASP A 115 -0.73 -3.16 6.99
N ILE A 116 -1.77 -3.51 6.21
CA ILE A 116 -2.95 -4.21 6.69
C ILE A 116 -2.63 -5.71 6.57
N PRO A 117 -2.66 -6.49 7.65
CA PRO A 117 -2.28 -7.91 7.63
C PRO A 117 -3.22 -8.72 6.74
N SER A 118 -2.75 -9.89 6.30
CA SER A 118 -3.59 -10.83 5.56
C SER A 118 -4.73 -11.39 6.43
N ASP A 119 -5.78 -11.88 5.77
CA ASP A 119 -6.90 -12.57 6.45
C ASP A 119 -6.47 -13.97 6.86
N THR A 120 -6.20 -14.15 8.17
CA THR A 120 -5.72 -15.44 8.68
C THR A 120 -6.80 -16.53 8.73
N SER A 121 -8.07 -16.18 8.50
CA SER A 121 -9.15 -17.15 8.41
C SER A 121 -9.21 -17.85 7.04
N VAL A 122 -8.53 -17.29 6.04
CA VAL A 122 -8.44 -17.86 4.69
C VAL A 122 -7.06 -18.47 4.48
N PRO A 123 -6.95 -19.78 4.23
CA PRO A 123 -5.67 -20.40 3.88
C PRO A 123 -5.08 -19.77 2.62
N LEU A 124 -3.76 -19.55 2.63
CA LEU A 124 -3.04 -19.15 1.43
C LEU A 124 -2.88 -20.35 0.50
N ALA A 125 -3.11 -20.14 -0.79
CA ALA A 125 -2.95 -21.15 -1.84
C ALA A 125 -2.38 -20.53 -3.11
N GLY A 126 -1.76 -21.36 -3.96
CA GLY A 126 -1.05 -20.88 -5.12
C GLY A 126 0.27 -20.20 -4.76
N TYR A 127 0.66 -19.16 -5.45
CA TYR A 127 1.88 -18.42 -5.15
C TYR A 127 1.62 -17.39 -4.04
N ILE A 128 2.36 -17.51 -2.92
CA ILE A 128 2.10 -16.82 -1.66
C ILE A 128 3.21 -15.84 -1.23
N GLU A 129 4.23 -15.62 -2.06
CA GLU A 129 5.37 -14.75 -1.76
C GLU A 129 4.95 -13.30 -1.49
N GLN A 130 3.90 -12.82 -2.15
CA GLN A 130 3.42 -11.43 -1.98
C GLN A 130 2.82 -11.17 -0.59
N ASP A 131 2.46 -12.21 0.15
CA ASP A 131 2.01 -12.13 1.55
C ASP A 131 3.17 -12.16 2.55
N ALA A 132 4.39 -12.46 2.10
CA ALA A 132 5.58 -12.51 2.92
C ALA A 132 6.26 -11.14 3.06
N VAL A 133 6.93 -10.93 4.18
CA VAL A 133 7.92 -9.87 4.34
C VAL A 133 9.27 -10.40 3.89
N ALA A 134 9.84 -9.79 2.84
CA ALA A 134 11.18 -10.13 2.35
C ALA A 134 12.28 -9.40 3.15
N THR A 135 13.36 -10.09 3.47
CA THR A 135 14.50 -9.54 4.20
C THR A 135 15.83 -10.01 3.61
N ASP A 136 16.73 -9.09 3.33
CA ASP A 136 18.15 -9.39 3.08
C ASP A 136 18.87 -9.50 4.43
N VAL A 137 19.09 -10.74 4.88
CA VAL A 137 19.65 -11.05 6.20
C VAL A 137 21.06 -10.49 6.35
N ASP A 138 21.86 -10.63 5.31
CA ASP A 138 23.26 -10.22 5.31
C ASP A 138 23.47 -8.75 4.87
N LYS A 139 22.40 -8.07 4.45
CA LYS A 139 22.39 -6.67 4.00
C LYS A 139 23.40 -6.43 2.87
N LYS A 140 23.42 -7.34 1.91
CA LYS A 140 24.37 -7.31 0.78
C LYS A 140 23.75 -6.74 -0.50
N ALA A 141 22.48 -6.39 -0.52
CA ALA A 141 21.85 -5.77 -1.67
C ALA A 141 22.55 -4.47 -2.08
N SER A 142 22.76 -4.30 -3.36
CA SER A 142 23.33 -3.08 -3.94
C SER A 142 22.32 -1.93 -3.85
N SER A 143 22.79 -0.73 -3.52
CA SER A 143 21.95 0.46 -3.36
C SER A 143 21.29 0.97 -4.65
N TRP A 144 21.73 0.48 -5.81
CA TRP A 144 21.23 0.83 -7.14
C TRP A 144 20.26 -0.20 -7.72
N THR A 145 19.95 -1.26 -6.97
CA THR A 145 18.89 -2.23 -7.31
C THR A 145 17.62 -1.95 -6.50
N ALA A 146 16.51 -2.60 -6.85
CA ALA A 146 15.26 -2.48 -6.09
C ALA A 146 15.35 -3.14 -4.70
N GLY A 147 16.43 -3.89 -4.44
CA GLY A 147 16.59 -4.62 -3.18
C GLY A 147 15.60 -5.79 -3.07
N VAL A 148 15.32 -6.21 -1.85
CA VAL A 148 14.46 -7.38 -1.58
C VAL A 148 13.01 -7.20 -2.00
N ALA A 149 12.54 -5.97 -2.18
CA ALA A 149 11.18 -5.71 -2.65
C ALA A 149 10.94 -6.22 -4.08
N ALA A 150 11.99 -6.42 -4.88
CA ALA A 150 11.88 -7.02 -6.20
C ALA A 150 11.56 -8.51 -6.17
N LEU A 151 11.83 -9.19 -5.06
CA LEU A 151 11.71 -10.65 -5.00
C LEU A 151 10.27 -11.15 -4.87
N ASN A 152 9.34 -10.28 -4.47
CA ASN A 152 7.94 -10.61 -4.25
C ASN A 152 6.98 -9.51 -4.74
N ASP A 153 7.37 -8.77 -5.77
CA ASP A 153 6.53 -7.73 -6.38
C ASP A 153 5.67 -8.25 -7.55
N GLY A 154 5.82 -9.53 -7.88
CA GLY A 154 5.11 -10.22 -8.96
C GLY A 154 5.64 -9.90 -10.36
N LYS A 155 6.76 -9.18 -10.48
CA LYS A 155 7.33 -8.82 -11.78
C LYS A 155 8.39 -9.79 -12.22
N THR A 156 8.34 -10.20 -13.46
CA THR A 156 9.24 -11.21 -14.05
C THR A 156 10.00 -10.67 -15.26
N ILE A 157 11.08 -11.34 -15.64
CA ILE A 157 11.86 -11.07 -16.84
C ILE A 157 11.67 -12.22 -17.85
N PRO A 158 11.33 -11.96 -19.12
CA PRO A 158 10.79 -10.70 -19.66
C PRO A 158 9.33 -10.53 -19.26
N GLY A 159 8.95 -9.34 -18.99
CA GLY A 159 7.59 -9.02 -18.59
C GLY A 159 7.50 -7.56 -18.18
N ASP A 160 7.12 -7.34 -16.94
CA ASP A 160 7.00 -5.99 -16.38
C ASP A 160 8.36 -5.36 -16.05
N CYS A 161 9.41 -6.17 -16.05
CA CYS A 161 10.77 -5.77 -15.76
C CYS A 161 11.48 -5.38 -17.06
N THR A 162 11.38 -4.12 -17.45
CA THR A 162 11.97 -3.61 -18.70
C THR A 162 13.15 -2.67 -18.51
N VAL A 163 13.48 -2.33 -17.27
CA VAL A 163 14.44 -1.27 -16.98
C VAL A 163 15.52 -1.77 -16.03
N ASP A 164 16.75 -1.46 -16.39
CA ASP A 164 17.99 -1.54 -15.62
C ASP A 164 17.81 -1.73 -14.12
N ASN A 165 18.05 -2.93 -13.61
CA ASN A 165 18.24 -3.21 -12.19
C ASN A 165 17.17 -2.67 -11.21
N ALA A 166 16.22 -1.85 -11.68
CA ALA A 166 15.17 -1.25 -10.86
C ALA A 166 14.10 -2.28 -10.41
N CYS A 167 14.12 -3.49 -10.97
CA CYS A 167 13.19 -4.57 -10.68
C CYS A 167 13.92 -5.87 -10.30
N ILE A 168 15.13 -5.77 -9.81
CA ILE A 168 15.91 -6.92 -9.35
C ILE A 168 16.50 -6.66 -7.96
N TRP A 169 16.67 -7.73 -7.21
CA TRP A 169 17.62 -7.79 -6.12
C TRP A 169 18.98 -8.18 -6.70
N GLY A 170 20.05 -7.50 -6.31
CA GLY A 170 21.41 -7.80 -6.76
C GLY A 170 22.42 -7.37 -5.73
N THR A 171 23.58 -8.01 -5.69
CA THR A 171 24.54 -7.89 -4.58
C THR A 171 25.88 -7.30 -4.96
N TRP A 172 26.08 -6.86 -6.20
CA TRP A 172 27.37 -6.29 -6.60
C TRP A 172 27.86 -5.18 -5.68
N PRO A 173 29.12 -5.19 -5.24
CA PRO A 173 30.20 -6.12 -5.58
C PRO A 173 30.35 -7.33 -4.64
N ASN A 174 29.33 -7.64 -3.83
CA ASN A 174 29.43 -8.69 -2.83
C ASN A 174 29.32 -10.09 -3.43
N THR A 175 30.15 -11.01 -2.93
CA THR A 175 30.19 -12.43 -3.30
C THR A 175 30.18 -13.30 -2.03
N GLY A 176 30.17 -14.62 -2.19
CA GLY A 176 30.10 -15.60 -1.12
C GLY A 176 28.68 -16.05 -0.82
N GLU A 177 28.46 -16.51 0.41
CA GLU A 177 27.14 -16.95 0.86
C GLU A 177 26.25 -15.74 1.18
N MET A 178 24.97 -15.82 0.79
CA MET A 178 23.95 -14.80 1.03
C MET A 178 22.64 -15.45 1.45
N LYS A 179 21.91 -14.77 2.32
CA LYS A 179 20.66 -15.28 2.87
C LYS A 179 19.55 -14.27 2.65
N LEU A 180 18.44 -14.77 2.12
CA LEU A 180 17.19 -14.02 1.93
C LEU A 180 16.09 -14.76 2.67
N ASP A 181 15.31 -14.04 3.46
CA ASP A 181 14.22 -14.62 4.23
C ASP A 181 12.87 -14.07 3.74
N TYR A 182 11.89 -14.96 3.65
CA TYR A 182 10.48 -14.62 3.67
C TYR A 182 9.91 -14.97 5.04
N GLU A 183 9.07 -14.08 5.58
CA GLU A 183 8.34 -14.28 6.82
C GLU A 183 6.86 -13.95 6.60
N TRP A 184 6.00 -14.91 6.92
CA TRP A 184 4.54 -14.75 6.91
C TRP A 184 4.04 -14.45 8.32
N ASP A 185 2.92 -13.74 8.41
CA ASP A 185 2.24 -13.42 9.67
C ASP A 185 1.47 -14.61 10.27
N ARG A 186 1.56 -15.78 9.62
CA ARG A 186 0.92 -17.05 10.03
C ARG A 186 1.77 -18.25 9.58
N GLU A 187 1.42 -19.42 10.11
CA GLU A 187 1.94 -20.67 9.56
C GLU A 187 1.34 -20.92 8.18
N VAL A 188 2.19 -21.20 7.22
CA VAL A 188 1.85 -21.57 5.85
C VAL A 188 2.31 -23.01 5.56
N THR A 189 1.62 -23.68 4.65
CA THR A 189 2.05 -24.97 4.09
C THR A 189 2.60 -24.69 2.71
N ILE A 190 3.83 -25.16 2.43
CA ILE A 190 4.50 -24.94 1.14
C ILE A 190 4.93 -26.28 0.56
N ASP A 191 4.84 -26.44 -0.76
CA ASP A 191 5.14 -27.68 -1.48
C ASP A 191 6.19 -27.52 -2.60
N SER A 192 6.46 -26.29 -3.03
CA SER A 192 7.46 -25.99 -4.04
C SER A 192 7.87 -24.53 -4.03
N SER A 193 8.96 -24.21 -4.71
CA SER A 193 9.42 -22.83 -4.87
C SER A 193 10.20 -22.69 -6.16
N ARG A 194 10.23 -21.47 -6.70
CA ARG A 194 11.03 -21.16 -7.87
C ARG A 194 11.59 -19.74 -7.80
N VAL A 195 12.75 -19.53 -8.38
CA VAL A 195 13.41 -18.24 -8.41
C VAL A 195 13.90 -17.92 -9.80
N GLN A 196 13.74 -16.69 -10.21
CA GLN A 196 14.25 -16.19 -11.46
C GLN A 196 15.57 -15.46 -11.22
N PHE A 197 16.67 -16.19 -11.22
CA PHE A 197 18.00 -15.59 -11.19
C PHE A 197 18.29 -14.88 -12.51
N THR A 198 19.07 -13.82 -12.45
CA THR A 198 19.36 -12.98 -13.62
C THR A 198 20.81 -12.53 -13.66
N SER A 199 21.22 -12.00 -14.81
CA SER A 199 22.55 -11.42 -15.04
C SER A 199 22.39 -10.11 -15.81
N ASP A 200 23.17 -9.12 -15.48
CA ASP A 200 23.26 -7.85 -16.22
C ASP A 200 24.34 -7.86 -17.32
N GLY A 201 25.00 -9.00 -17.51
CA GLY A 201 26.14 -9.11 -18.43
C GLY A 201 27.41 -8.37 -17.96
N GLY A 202 27.37 -7.80 -16.75
CA GLY A 202 28.44 -7.05 -16.13
C GLY A 202 28.90 -7.65 -14.81
N GLY A 203 28.53 -7.03 -13.69
CA GLY A 203 28.92 -7.46 -12.35
C GLY A 203 27.96 -8.45 -11.68
N LEU A 204 26.72 -8.51 -12.15
CA LEU A 204 25.70 -9.44 -11.66
C LEU A 204 25.65 -10.70 -12.52
N GLY A 205 25.43 -11.85 -11.88
CA GLY A 205 25.38 -13.13 -12.59
C GLY A 205 24.68 -14.23 -11.82
N MET A 206 24.69 -15.42 -12.43
CA MET A 206 24.07 -16.60 -11.86
C MET A 206 24.82 -17.08 -10.62
N PRO A 207 24.13 -17.58 -9.59
CA PRO A 207 24.77 -18.22 -8.46
C PRO A 207 25.45 -19.54 -8.87
N ALA A 208 26.38 -20.01 -8.05
CA ALA A 208 26.95 -21.36 -8.19
C ALA A 208 25.98 -22.44 -7.69
N SER A 209 25.24 -22.13 -6.64
CA SER A 209 24.22 -23.00 -6.06
C SER A 209 23.25 -22.18 -5.19
N TRP A 210 22.12 -22.78 -4.91
CA TRP A 210 21.14 -22.26 -3.99
C TRP A 210 20.42 -23.42 -3.30
N LYS A 211 19.85 -23.16 -2.11
CA LYS A 211 19.01 -24.09 -1.37
C LYS A 211 18.01 -23.33 -0.51
N LEU A 212 16.99 -24.05 -0.03
CA LEU A 212 15.97 -23.54 0.86
C LEU A 212 16.06 -24.21 2.23
N GLN A 213 15.76 -23.41 3.26
CA GLN A 213 15.61 -23.83 4.63
C GLN A 213 14.27 -23.28 5.15
N TYR A 214 13.50 -24.10 5.84
CA TYR A 214 12.31 -23.64 6.52
C TYR A 214 12.56 -23.45 8.01
N TRP A 215 11.81 -22.58 8.65
CA TRP A 215 11.87 -22.42 10.10
C TRP A 215 11.10 -23.56 10.77
N ASP A 216 11.79 -24.39 11.50
CA ASP A 216 11.21 -25.43 12.32
C ASP A 216 10.95 -24.92 13.73
N ALA A 217 9.68 -24.73 14.09
CA ALA A 217 9.27 -24.27 15.40
C ALA A 217 9.62 -25.26 16.53
N GLY A 218 9.73 -26.53 16.21
CA GLY A 218 10.08 -27.55 17.19
C GLY A 218 11.53 -27.47 17.64
N THR A 219 12.45 -27.17 16.73
CA THR A 219 13.88 -26.99 17.00
C THR A 219 14.29 -25.53 17.18
N ASN A 220 13.38 -24.58 16.88
CA ASN A 220 13.62 -23.14 16.88
C ASN A 220 14.82 -22.75 16.01
N ALA A 221 14.89 -23.32 14.82
CA ALA A 221 16.02 -23.15 13.91
C ALA A 221 15.58 -23.27 12.43
N PHE A 222 16.38 -22.69 11.52
CA PHE A 222 16.26 -22.98 10.11
C PHE A 222 16.89 -24.37 9.83
N VAL A 223 16.12 -25.23 9.18
CA VAL A 223 16.54 -26.58 8.77
C VAL A 223 16.34 -26.74 7.26
N ASP A 224 17.20 -27.56 6.63
CA ASP A 224 17.07 -27.84 5.20
C ASP A 224 15.76 -28.58 4.94
N ILE A 225 15.09 -28.25 3.82
CA ILE A 225 13.86 -28.94 3.42
C ILE A 225 14.23 -30.40 3.07
N PRO A 226 13.59 -31.40 3.71
CA PRO A 226 13.88 -32.80 3.44
C PRO A 226 13.64 -33.15 1.95
N ASP A 227 14.50 -33.99 1.38
CA ASP A 227 14.39 -34.52 0.03
C ASP A 227 14.23 -33.46 -1.07
N ALA A 228 14.59 -32.20 -0.78
CA ALA A 228 14.52 -31.13 -1.75
C ALA A 228 15.53 -31.30 -2.88
N THR A 229 15.05 -31.17 -4.10
CA THR A 229 15.87 -31.13 -5.31
C THR A 229 15.85 -29.74 -5.91
N TYR A 230 16.98 -29.30 -6.42
CA TYR A 230 17.16 -27.93 -6.92
C TYR A 230 17.64 -27.99 -8.37
N THR A 231 16.98 -27.24 -9.25
CA THR A 231 17.50 -26.93 -10.59
C THR A 231 18.16 -25.57 -10.57
N LEU A 232 19.11 -25.37 -11.46
CA LEU A 232 19.71 -24.07 -11.71
C LEU A 232 19.75 -23.84 -13.21
N VAL A 233 19.04 -22.80 -13.66
CA VAL A 233 19.10 -22.39 -15.06
C VAL A 233 20.45 -21.76 -15.32
N THR A 234 21.20 -22.34 -16.25
CA THR A 234 22.56 -21.89 -16.56
C THR A 234 22.62 -20.81 -17.63
N ASN A 235 21.56 -20.69 -18.44
CA ASN A 235 21.45 -19.66 -19.44
C ASN A 235 20.75 -18.47 -18.76
N ALA A 236 21.55 -17.57 -18.23
CA ALA A 236 21.01 -16.31 -17.72
C ALA A 236 20.17 -15.62 -18.81
N PRO A 237 19.02 -15.06 -18.48
CA PRO A 237 18.39 -14.10 -19.37
C PRO A 237 19.45 -13.07 -19.76
N GLY A 238 19.48 -12.72 -21.03
CA GLY A 238 20.43 -11.71 -21.50
C GLY A 238 20.31 -10.44 -20.70
N ALA A 239 21.37 -9.68 -20.65
CA ALA A 239 21.36 -8.36 -20.07
C ALA A 239 20.10 -7.61 -20.55
N TYR A 240 19.31 -7.10 -19.60
CA TYR A 240 18.13 -6.27 -19.88
C TYR A 240 16.91 -6.98 -20.52
N GLY A 241 16.66 -8.23 -20.17
CA GLY A 241 15.36 -8.86 -20.40
C GLY A 241 15.05 -9.27 -21.83
N THR A 242 16.06 -9.52 -22.65
CA THR A 242 15.86 -9.98 -24.03
C THR A 242 15.68 -11.50 -24.14
N ASP A 243 16.12 -12.27 -23.16
CA ASP A 243 15.98 -13.71 -23.13
C ASP A 243 15.04 -14.16 -22.00
N ASN A 244 14.28 -15.21 -22.28
CA ASN A 244 13.32 -15.78 -21.35
C ASN A 244 14.03 -16.18 -20.06
N GLY A 245 13.76 -15.42 -19.00
CA GLY A 245 14.20 -15.75 -17.66
C GLY A 245 13.68 -17.12 -17.28
N GLY A 246 14.56 -18.13 -17.37
CA GLY A 246 14.22 -19.45 -16.89
C GLY A 246 14.04 -19.45 -15.38
N TRP A 247 13.15 -20.29 -14.90
CA TRP A 247 12.95 -20.51 -13.48
C TRP A 247 13.90 -21.61 -12.98
N SER A 248 14.64 -21.29 -11.94
CA SER A 248 15.35 -22.27 -11.12
C SER A 248 14.37 -22.78 -10.08
N GLU A 249 14.13 -24.07 -10.03
CA GLU A 249 13.05 -24.68 -9.26
C GLU A 249 13.57 -25.49 -8.09
N ALA A 250 12.84 -25.47 -6.98
CA ALA A 250 13.00 -26.34 -5.84
C ALA A 250 11.71 -27.15 -5.65
N THR A 251 11.84 -28.46 -5.60
CA THR A 251 10.73 -29.40 -5.38
C THR A 251 11.09 -30.41 -4.30
N TRP A 252 10.12 -30.85 -3.55
CA TRP A 252 10.24 -31.86 -2.47
C TRP A 252 8.95 -32.67 -2.37
N THR A 253 9.01 -33.80 -1.62
CA THR A 253 7.89 -34.77 -1.62
C THR A 253 6.76 -34.34 -0.70
N ASP A 254 7.06 -34.05 0.55
CA ASP A 254 6.07 -33.78 1.58
C ASP A 254 6.02 -32.26 1.87
N ALA A 255 4.85 -31.65 1.73
CA ALA A 255 4.67 -30.23 2.02
C ALA A 255 5.10 -29.91 3.47
N VAL A 256 5.83 -28.81 3.64
CA VAL A 256 6.33 -28.38 4.94
C VAL A 256 5.50 -27.22 5.49
N LYS A 257 5.33 -27.20 6.81
CA LYS A 257 4.66 -26.10 7.52
C LYS A 257 5.70 -25.19 8.15
N THR A 258 5.54 -23.91 7.95
CA THR A 258 6.49 -22.92 8.46
C THR A 258 5.91 -21.53 8.55
N THR A 259 6.53 -20.66 9.33
CA THR A 259 6.28 -19.21 9.32
C THR A 259 7.36 -18.46 8.56
N LYS A 260 8.52 -19.12 8.25
CA LYS A 260 9.64 -18.46 7.56
C LYS A 260 10.34 -19.43 6.62
N LEU A 261 10.70 -18.91 5.45
CA LEU A 261 11.50 -19.64 4.46
C LEU A 261 12.77 -18.85 4.17
N ARG A 262 13.89 -19.50 4.19
CA ARG A 262 15.21 -18.93 3.88
C ARG A 262 15.74 -19.49 2.59
N MET A 263 16.17 -18.64 1.68
CA MET A 263 17.00 -18.97 0.55
C MET A 263 18.46 -18.72 0.93
N VAL A 264 19.30 -19.75 0.80
CA VAL A 264 20.76 -19.65 0.93
C VAL A 264 21.35 -19.72 -0.46
N ILE A 265 22.05 -18.68 -0.87
CA ILE A 265 22.64 -18.53 -2.20
C ILE A 265 24.16 -18.52 -2.06
N GLN A 266 24.85 -19.33 -2.84
CA GLN A 266 26.30 -19.27 -2.98
C GLN A 266 26.63 -18.59 -4.32
N SER A 267 27.37 -17.48 -4.26
CA SER A 267 27.81 -16.81 -5.50
C SER A 267 28.65 -17.72 -6.38
N GLY A 268 28.55 -17.51 -7.69
CA GLY A 268 29.47 -18.03 -8.68
C GLY A 268 30.68 -17.12 -8.85
N SER A 269 31.07 -16.90 -10.09
CA SER A 269 32.15 -15.98 -10.47
C SER A 269 31.72 -14.51 -10.42
N ALA A 270 30.41 -14.23 -10.36
CA ALA A 270 29.82 -12.91 -10.27
C ALA A 270 28.93 -12.80 -9.03
N SER A 271 28.51 -11.58 -8.71
CA SER A 271 27.56 -11.29 -7.63
C SER A 271 26.16 -11.75 -8.03
N PRO A 272 25.43 -12.53 -7.22
CA PRO A 272 24.11 -13.02 -7.60
C PRO A 272 23.06 -11.91 -7.67
N ALA A 273 22.08 -12.16 -8.56
CA ALA A 273 20.90 -11.33 -8.70
C ALA A 273 19.66 -12.17 -9.02
N ALA A 274 18.50 -11.72 -8.61
CA ALA A 274 17.22 -12.34 -8.88
C ALA A 274 16.14 -11.27 -9.15
N ALA A 275 15.21 -11.59 -10.04
CA ALA A 275 14.08 -10.75 -10.36
C ALA A 275 12.88 -11.07 -9.49
N GLU A 276 12.59 -12.36 -9.28
CA GLU A 276 11.42 -12.81 -8.53
C GLU A 276 11.72 -14.12 -7.83
N TRP A 277 11.21 -14.31 -6.63
CA TRP A 277 11.27 -15.55 -5.88
C TRP A 277 9.87 -15.96 -5.44
N GLN A 278 9.33 -17.00 -6.05
CA GLN A 278 7.97 -17.49 -5.83
C GLN A 278 7.95 -18.71 -4.93
N VAL A 279 6.94 -18.78 -4.06
CA VAL A 279 6.70 -19.88 -3.13
C VAL A 279 5.27 -20.36 -3.31
N HIS A 280 5.11 -21.66 -3.55
CA HIS A 280 3.80 -22.26 -3.79
C HIS A 280 3.27 -22.94 -2.54
N ALA A 281 1.99 -22.70 -2.25
CA ALA A 281 1.18 -23.37 -1.25
C ALA A 281 0.13 -24.25 -1.95
N PRO A 282 -0.03 -25.53 -1.54
CA PRO A 282 -1.06 -26.38 -2.13
C PRO A 282 -2.47 -25.83 -1.86
N GLU A 283 -3.39 -26.13 -2.78
CA GLU A 283 -4.79 -25.85 -2.54
C GLU A 283 -5.29 -26.60 -1.29
N PRO A 284 -6.06 -25.95 -0.42
CA PRO A 284 -6.63 -26.62 0.73
C PRO A 284 -7.49 -27.81 0.28
N THR A 285 -7.21 -28.99 0.81
CA THR A 285 -8.06 -30.16 0.58
C THR A 285 -9.47 -29.81 1.04
N PRO A 286 -10.50 -29.91 0.18
CA PRO A 286 -11.87 -29.68 0.62
C PRO A 286 -12.18 -30.63 1.78
N ASP A 287 -12.78 -30.09 2.82
CA ASP A 287 -13.26 -30.87 3.95
C ASP A 287 -14.12 -32.03 3.42
N PRO A 288 -13.90 -33.28 3.83
CA PRO A 288 -14.72 -34.38 3.37
C PRO A 288 -16.18 -34.02 3.58
N THR A 289 -16.94 -34.00 2.49
CA THR A 289 -18.38 -33.77 2.57
C THR A 289 -18.94 -34.68 3.65
N PRO A 290 -19.61 -34.14 4.68
CA PRO A 290 -20.17 -35.01 5.72
C PRO A 290 -21.02 -36.09 5.07
N GLU A 291 -20.71 -37.33 5.42
CA GLU A 291 -21.48 -38.47 4.95
C GLU A 291 -22.96 -38.18 5.24
N PRO A 292 -23.86 -38.29 4.24
CA PRO A 292 -25.26 -37.97 4.44
C PRO A 292 -25.78 -38.77 5.64
N GLU A 293 -26.30 -38.07 6.62
CA GLU A 293 -26.90 -38.66 7.80
C GLU A 293 -27.93 -39.73 7.33
N PRO A 294 -27.85 -40.99 7.82
CA PRO A 294 -28.74 -42.04 7.34
C PRO A 294 -30.20 -41.58 7.50
N GLU A 295 -30.95 -41.64 6.41
CA GLU A 295 -32.35 -41.25 6.42
C GLU A 295 -33.05 -41.94 7.61
N PRO A 296 -33.83 -41.20 8.40
CA PRO A 296 -34.53 -41.77 9.52
C PRO A 296 -35.45 -42.87 9.00
N THR A 297 -35.27 -44.09 9.55
CA THR A 297 -36.09 -45.26 9.21
C THR A 297 -37.57 -44.85 9.30
N PRO A 298 -38.37 -45.05 8.26
CA PRO A 298 -39.76 -44.62 8.28
C PRO A 298 -40.51 -45.28 9.44
N THR A 299 -41.03 -44.48 10.33
CA THR A 299 -41.87 -44.91 11.44
C THR A 299 -43.09 -45.65 10.86
N PRO A 300 -43.40 -46.88 11.30
CA PRO A 300 -44.57 -47.59 10.75
C PRO A 300 -45.81 -46.76 10.99
N LYS A 301 -46.54 -46.54 9.89
CA LYS A 301 -47.81 -45.82 9.85
C LYS A 301 -48.82 -46.52 10.76
N PRO A 302 -49.46 -45.83 11.73
CA PRO A 302 -50.51 -46.44 12.51
C PRO A 302 -51.65 -46.86 11.61
N THR A 303 -52.10 -48.09 11.82
CA THR A 303 -53.30 -48.70 11.17
C THR A 303 -54.52 -47.84 11.50
N PRO A 304 -55.37 -47.48 10.54
CA PRO A 304 -56.55 -46.68 10.84
C PRO A 304 -57.54 -47.53 11.64
N ASP A 305 -57.92 -47.08 12.83
CA ASP A 305 -59.14 -47.57 13.49
C ASP A 305 -60.33 -47.13 12.69
N ILE A 306 -61.12 -48.13 12.31
CA ILE A 306 -62.38 -47.91 11.63
C ILE A 306 -63.40 -47.58 12.71
N ASP A 307 -63.75 -46.31 12.89
CA ASP A 307 -64.97 -45.92 13.56
C ASP A 307 -65.95 -45.29 12.54
N ASN A 308 -67.05 -45.98 12.52
CA ASN A 308 -68.19 -45.74 11.70
C ASN A 308 -69.06 -44.63 12.33
N ASN A 309 -68.99 -43.38 11.79
CA ASN A 309 -70.22 -42.56 11.77
C ASN A 309 -70.07 -41.35 10.84
N GLY A 310 -70.97 -41.32 9.91
CA GLY A 310 -71.07 -40.29 8.90
C GLY A 310 -71.51 -38.94 9.44
N LYS A 311 -70.98 -37.91 8.81
CA LYS A 311 -71.74 -36.79 8.25
C LYS A 311 -70.80 -35.86 7.47
N GLN A 312 -71.23 -35.68 6.23
CA GLN A 312 -70.81 -34.66 5.31
C GLN A 312 -71.19 -33.28 5.83
N ASP A 313 -70.30 -32.27 5.72
CA ASP A 313 -70.77 -30.95 5.28
C ASP A 313 -69.56 -30.13 4.78
N GLY A 314 -69.77 -29.60 3.62
CA GLY A 314 -68.88 -28.81 2.82
C GLY A 314 -68.95 -27.34 3.12
N ASN A 315 -67.90 -26.65 2.67
CA ASN A 315 -67.87 -25.37 1.95
C ASN A 315 -66.47 -24.82 2.00
N ASN A 316 -65.73 -24.78 0.92
CA ASN A 316 -65.69 -23.73 -0.08
C ASN A 316 -65.32 -22.34 0.45
N ALA A 317 -64.06 -21.89 0.21
CA ALA A 317 -63.83 -20.61 -0.36
C ALA A 317 -62.29 -20.32 -0.54
N LYS A 318 -61.99 -20.05 -1.76
CA LYS A 318 -60.76 -19.48 -2.35
C LYS A 318 -60.99 -17.96 -2.48
N PRO A 319 -60.08 -17.19 -3.02
CA PRO A 319 -58.84 -16.50 -2.53
C PRO A 319 -58.94 -14.98 -2.70
N SER A 320 -57.91 -14.24 -2.25
CA SER A 320 -57.60 -12.88 -2.80
C SER A 320 -56.34 -12.38 -2.14
N ALA A 321 -55.40 -11.99 -2.80
CA ALA A 321 -55.05 -10.95 -3.78
C ALA A 321 -54.03 -9.96 -3.16
N LYS A 322 -52.96 -9.83 -3.85
CA LYS A 322 -51.95 -8.78 -3.75
C LYS A 322 -52.57 -7.39 -3.96
N PRO A 323 -51.97 -6.31 -3.46
CA PRO A 323 -51.61 -5.30 -4.43
C PRO A 323 -50.19 -4.71 -4.30
N GLN A 324 -49.87 -4.21 -5.42
CA GLN A 324 -48.70 -3.54 -5.96
C GLN A 324 -48.58 -2.08 -5.53
N SER A 325 -47.31 -1.63 -5.54
CA SER A 325 -46.78 -0.33 -6.01
C SER A 325 -47.31 1.01 -5.53
N SER A 326 -46.40 1.91 -5.20
CA SER A 326 -46.28 3.18 -5.92
C SER A 326 -44.99 3.91 -5.63
N GLN A 327 -44.33 4.32 -6.69
CA GLN A 327 -43.27 5.35 -6.78
C GLN A 327 -43.89 6.72 -6.53
N GLN A 328 -43.14 7.61 -5.95
CA GLN A 328 -43.20 9.04 -6.31
C GLN A 328 -41.90 9.77 -6.08
N SER A 329 -41.40 10.27 -7.18
CA SER A 329 -40.39 11.30 -7.35
C SER A 329 -40.95 12.68 -7.06
N GLN A 330 -40.12 13.57 -6.53
CA GLN A 330 -40.18 15.04 -6.76
C GLN A 330 -38.92 15.65 -6.20
N SER A 331 -38.08 16.25 -7.00
CA SER A 331 -38.18 17.54 -7.71
C SER A 331 -37.37 18.66 -7.01
N GLN A 332 -36.45 19.16 -7.75
CA GLN A 332 -35.50 20.27 -7.54
C GLN A 332 -36.12 21.54 -7.04
N ARG A 333 -35.37 22.31 -6.24
CA ARG A 333 -35.45 23.77 -6.23
C ARG A 333 -34.09 24.41 -6.10
N LYS A 334 -33.63 24.97 -7.22
CA LYS A 334 -32.59 25.99 -7.29
C LYS A 334 -33.11 27.30 -6.64
N LYS A 335 -32.32 27.89 -5.75
CA LYS A 335 -32.47 29.30 -5.39
C LYS A 335 -31.22 30.07 -5.79
N LYS A 336 -31.41 30.93 -6.76
CA LYS A 336 -30.52 31.99 -7.23
C LYS A 336 -30.63 33.18 -6.25
N LEU A 337 -29.52 33.68 -5.75
CA LEU A 337 -29.48 34.97 -5.09
C LEU A 337 -28.59 35.94 -5.88
N SER A 338 -29.19 37.08 -6.11
CA SER A 338 -28.65 38.18 -6.93
C SER A 338 -27.59 38.97 -6.18
N SER A 339 -26.67 39.49 -6.98
CA SER A 339 -25.66 40.46 -6.61
C SER A 339 -26.24 41.84 -6.40
N THR A 340 -25.83 42.53 -5.35
CA THR A 340 -25.84 44.00 -5.28
C THR A 340 -24.43 44.47 -4.94
N GLY A 341 -23.86 45.24 -5.85
CA GLY A 341 -22.53 45.78 -5.73
C GLY A 341 -22.44 46.98 -4.81
N VAL A 342 -21.30 47.06 -4.15
CA VAL A 342 -20.74 48.32 -3.66
C VAL A 342 -19.28 48.34 -4.08
N ALA A 343 -18.95 49.32 -4.90
CA ALA A 343 -17.59 49.59 -5.33
C ALA A 343 -16.81 50.19 -4.17
N THR A 344 -15.89 49.46 -3.61
CA THR A 344 -14.79 49.99 -2.80
C THR A 344 -13.51 49.76 -3.53
N THR A 345 -12.81 50.83 -3.85
CA THR A 345 -11.52 50.86 -4.50
C THR A 345 -10.52 50.17 -3.60
N ALA A 346 -10.25 48.88 -3.87
CA ALA A 346 -9.23 48.13 -3.19
C ALA A 346 -7.90 48.39 -3.88
N ILE A 347 -6.96 48.96 -3.15
CA ILE A 347 -5.56 48.99 -3.55
C ILE A 347 -5.02 47.55 -3.44
N VAL A 348 -4.91 46.88 -4.54
CA VAL A 348 -4.31 45.52 -4.61
C VAL A 348 -2.80 45.69 -4.51
N ILE A 349 -2.22 45.41 -3.36
CA ILE A 349 -0.80 45.12 -3.21
C ILE A 349 -0.65 43.63 -3.53
N ALA A 350 -0.20 43.32 -4.75
CA ALA A 350 0.14 41.94 -5.09
C ALA A 350 1.45 41.57 -4.40
N MET A 351 1.39 40.80 -3.33
CA MET A 351 2.56 40.12 -2.76
C MET A 351 2.68 38.76 -3.45
N THR A 352 3.75 38.58 -4.21
CA THR A 352 4.13 37.27 -4.72
C THR A 352 5.12 36.65 -3.73
N VAL A 353 4.70 35.61 -3.02
CA VAL A 353 5.57 34.81 -2.16
C VAL A 353 6.11 33.67 -3.05
N LEU A 354 7.40 33.68 -3.33
CA LEU A 354 8.07 32.50 -3.90
C LEU A 354 8.67 31.73 -2.72
N ALA A 355 8.11 30.57 -2.44
CA ALA A 355 8.70 29.62 -1.51
C ALA A 355 9.66 28.71 -2.29
N THR A 356 10.96 28.85 -2.05
CA THR A 356 11.94 27.82 -2.37
C THR A 356 12.56 27.33 -1.07
N ALA A 357 12.53 26.03 -0.85
CA ALA A 357 13.14 25.28 0.26
C ALA A 357 13.86 26.13 1.33
N GLY A 358 13.12 26.57 2.33
CA GLY A 358 13.70 27.14 3.55
C GLY A 358 13.95 28.65 3.59
N CYS A 359 13.62 29.43 2.56
CA CYS A 359 13.77 30.89 2.58
C CYS A 359 12.54 31.59 1.98
N CYS A 360 11.89 32.45 2.75
CA CYS A 360 10.87 33.37 2.25
C CYS A 360 11.52 34.70 1.83
N ILE A 361 11.40 35.06 0.58
CA ILE A 361 11.89 36.34 0.04
C ILE A 361 10.70 37.28 -0.14
N PHE A 362 10.68 38.42 0.55
CA PHE A 362 9.69 39.47 0.33
C PHE A 362 10.24 40.49 -0.68
N VAL A 363 9.60 40.63 -1.86
CA VAL A 363 9.90 41.67 -2.82
C VAL A 363 8.82 42.76 -2.77
N ALA A 364 9.16 43.92 -2.24
CA ALA A 364 8.30 45.08 -2.32
C ALA A 364 8.57 45.87 -3.63
N LYS A 365 7.61 45.90 -4.55
CA LYS A 365 7.72 46.62 -5.81
C LYS A 365 7.21 48.07 -5.62
N ARG A 366 8.09 49.03 -5.85
CA ARG A 366 7.78 50.46 -5.80
C ARG A 366 6.98 50.84 -7.04
N GLY A 367 5.71 51.20 -6.86
CA GLY A 367 4.95 51.87 -7.92
C GLY A 367 5.44 53.31 -8.09
N LYS A 368 5.86 53.66 -9.29
CA LYS A 368 6.15 55.05 -9.67
C LYS A 368 4.84 55.75 -9.86
N LEU A 369 4.48 56.69 -8.97
CA LEU A 369 3.46 57.68 -9.28
C LEU A 369 4.04 58.64 -10.35
N ARG A 370 3.42 58.64 -11.51
CA ARG A 370 3.61 59.74 -12.49
C ARG A 370 2.54 60.82 -12.18
N ASN A 371 3.03 62.06 -12.11
CA ASN A 371 2.24 63.26 -12.11
C ASN A 371 1.38 63.37 -13.39
#